data_82e44c8d12d36eaca06b9c507a9cbebd
#
_entry.id   82e44c8d12d36eaca06b9c507a9cbebd
#
_cell.length_a   1.000
_cell.length_b   1.000
_cell.length_c   1.000
_cell.angle_alpha   90.00
_cell.angle_beta   90.00
_cell.angle_gamma   90.00
#
_symmetry.space_group_name_H-M   'P 1'
#
loop_
_entity.id
_entity.type
_entity.pdbx_description
1 polymer ?
#
loop_
_entity_poly.entity_id
_entity_poly.type
_entity_poly.pdbx_seq_one_letter_code
_entity_poly.pdbx_strand_id
1 'polypeptide(L)'
;MNKLLPTSTAGSLPKPSWLAEPEKLWSPWKLEGDALRDGKRDALRLSLHEQQCAGIDIVSDGEQTRQHFVTTFIEHLDGVDFAKRETVRIRDRYDASVPTVTGSVARRKPVFVEDAIYLRQLTDQPIKWALPGPMTMIDTLYDAHYKSREKLAWEFAKILNQEAKELEAAGVDIIQFDEPAFNVFFDELNDWGVATLERAIEGLKCETAVHICYGYGIKANTDWKKTLGSEWRQYEEAFPKLKKSKIDMISLECQNSHVPMDLIELIRGKKVMLGAIDVASNTVETPEEVASTLRKALQFVDADKLYPCTNCGMAPLSRELARGKLSALSAGAEIVRQELLA
;
A
#
# COMPACT_ATOMS: atom_id res chain seq x y z
N MET A 1 -4.75 6.10 19.29
CA MET A 1 -6.14 5.76 18.92
C MET A 1 -6.73 4.85 19.96
N ASN A 2 -7.89 5.21 20.56
CA ASN A 2 -8.55 4.38 21.59
C ASN A 2 -9.64 3.46 21.01
N LYS A 3 -9.77 3.35 19.69
CA LYS A 3 -10.81 2.54 19.05
C LYS A 3 -10.24 1.16 18.72
N LEU A 4 -10.95 0.09 19.10
CA LEU A 4 -10.60 -1.29 18.72
C LEU A 4 -10.87 -1.50 17.22
N LEU A 5 -10.09 -2.35 16.59
CA LEU A 5 -10.20 -2.72 15.16
C LEU A 5 -10.38 -1.49 14.23
N PRO A 6 -9.51 -0.47 14.29
CA PRO A 6 -9.66 0.71 13.42
C PRO A 6 -9.44 0.32 11.97
N THR A 7 -10.42 0.67 11.11
CA THR A 7 -10.43 0.31 9.68
C THR A 7 -9.60 1.25 8.83
N SER A 8 -8.94 0.73 7.80
CA SER A 8 -8.20 1.52 6.81
C SER A 8 -8.23 0.85 5.43
N THR A 9 -7.70 1.54 4.42
CA THR A 9 -7.45 0.94 3.08
C THR A 9 -5.99 0.54 2.96
N ALA A 10 -5.68 -0.53 2.21
CA ALA A 10 -4.27 -0.89 1.95
C ALA A 10 -3.57 0.12 1.04
N GLY A 11 -4.29 0.76 0.11
CA GLY A 11 -3.71 1.71 -0.84
C GLY A 11 -4.76 2.40 -1.70
N SER A 12 -4.54 2.40 -3.02
CA SER A 12 -5.28 3.16 -4.01
C SER A 12 -6.79 2.89 -4.05
N LEU A 13 -7.56 3.95 -4.28
CA LEU A 13 -8.98 3.93 -4.63
C LEU A 13 -9.19 4.29 -6.11
N PRO A 14 -10.30 3.83 -6.73
CA PRO A 14 -10.59 4.15 -8.12
C PRO A 14 -10.72 5.66 -8.35
N LYS A 15 -10.09 6.16 -9.41
CA LYS A 15 -10.17 7.58 -9.78
C LYS A 15 -11.51 7.92 -10.43
N PRO A 16 -12.01 9.16 -10.28
CA PRO A 16 -13.16 9.63 -11.04
C PRO A 16 -12.92 9.57 -12.56
N SER A 17 -13.93 9.15 -13.31
CA SER A 17 -13.84 8.98 -14.76
C SER A 17 -13.60 10.28 -15.55
N TRP A 18 -13.86 11.42 -14.94
CA TRP A 18 -13.54 12.74 -15.51
C TRP A 18 -12.07 13.11 -15.34
N LEU A 19 -11.36 12.57 -14.33
CA LEU A 19 -9.95 12.84 -14.06
C LEU A 19 -9.02 11.92 -14.85
N ALA A 20 -9.32 10.62 -14.86
CA ALA A 20 -8.47 9.60 -15.47
C ALA A 20 -9.30 8.47 -16.10
N GLU A 21 -8.67 7.61 -16.88
CA GLU A 21 -9.31 6.41 -17.40
C GLU A 21 -9.66 5.45 -16.25
N PRO A 22 -10.93 5.00 -16.14
CA PRO A 22 -11.37 4.13 -15.06
C PRO A 22 -10.84 2.70 -15.20
N GLU A 23 -10.87 1.96 -14.08
CA GLU A 23 -10.59 0.51 -14.00
C GLU A 23 -9.21 0.10 -14.54
N LYS A 24 -8.23 1.00 -14.42
CA LYS A 24 -6.84 0.75 -14.81
C LYS A 24 -5.90 0.93 -13.63
N LEU A 25 -4.89 0.06 -13.54
CA LEU A 25 -3.83 0.19 -12.54
C LEU A 25 -2.98 1.43 -12.82
N TRP A 26 -2.61 1.66 -14.06
CA TRP A 26 -2.02 2.90 -14.53
C TRP A 26 -3.05 3.67 -15.33
N SER A 27 -3.64 4.69 -14.70
CA SER A 27 -4.76 5.45 -15.27
C SER A 27 -4.25 6.69 -15.97
N PRO A 28 -4.26 6.74 -17.33
CA PRO A 28 -3.94 7.95 -18.08
C PRO A 28 -4.83 9.12 -17.66
N TRP A 29 -4.22 10.29 -17.46
CA TRP A 29 -4.95 11.51 -17.16
C TRP A 29 -5.78 11.96 -18.37
N LYS A 30 -6.97 12.49 -18.11
CA LYS A 30 -7.86 13.10 -19.12
C LYS A 30 -7.81 14.62 -19.13
N LEU A 31 -7.15 15.19 -18.13
CA LEU A 31 -6.96 16.62 -17.94
C LEU A 31 -5.47 16.96 -18.05
N GLU A 32 -5.16 18.21 -18.31
CA GLU A 32 -3.79 18.74 -18.41
C GLU A 32 -3.66 20.10 -17.69
N GLY A 33 -2.43 20.51 -17.39
CA GLY A 33 -2.10 21.82 -16.82
C GLY A 33 -2.84 22.10 -15.50
N ASP A 34 -3.39 23.30 -15.39
CA ASP A 34 -4.10 23.74 -14.20
C ASP A 34 -5.36 22.92 -13.94
N ALA A 35 -6.09 22.54 -15.00
CA ALA A 35 -7.28 21.69 -14.87
C ALA A 35 -6.93 20.31 -14.27
N LEU A 36 -5.79 19.74 -14.61
CA LEU A 36 -5.33 18.50 -13.98
C LEU A 36 -4.99 18.69 -12.51
N ARG A 37 -4.30 19.80 -12.16
CA ARG A 37 -3.96 20.12 -10.77
C ARG A 37 -5.22 20.27 -9.91
N ASP A 38 -6.18 21.05 -10.39
CA ASP A 38 -7.44 21.27 -9.67
C ASP A 38 -8.27 19.99 -9.60
N GLY A 39 -8.33 19.23 -10.70
CA GLY A 39 -9.00 17.93 -10.74
C GLY A 39 -8.42 16.91 -9.77
N LYS A 40 -7.10 16.85 -9.58
CA LYS A 40 -6.45 16.01 -8.57
C LYS A 40 -6.90 16.39 -7.15
N ARG A 41 -6.98 17.67 -6.82
CA ARG A 41 -7.45 18.16 -5.52
C ARG A 41 -8.92 17.82 -5.27
N ASP A 42 -9.76 17.98 -6.28
CA ASP A 42 -11.18 17.61 -6.18
C ASP A 42 -11.37 16.10 -6.03
N ALA A 43 -10.58 15.30 -6.73
CA ALA A 43 -10.61 13.83 -6.60
C ALA A 43 -10.14 13.39 -5.20
N LEU A 44 -9.14 14.05 -4.61
CA LEU A 44 -8.69 13.79 -3.25
C LEU A 44 -9.81 14.09 -2.24
N ARG A 45 -10.49 15.24 -2.34
CA ARG A 45 -11.66 15.58 -1.51
C ARG A 45 -12.77 14.54 -1.62
N LEU A 46 -13.06 14.13 -2.86
CA LEU A 46 -14.09 13.12 -3.12
C LEU A 46 -13.72 11.76 -2.54
N SER A 47 -12.46 11.34 -2.67
CA SER A 47 -11.96 10.10 -2.07
C SER A 47 -12.03 10.13 -0.54
N LEU A 48 -11.65 11.24 0.09
CA LEU A 48 -11.80 11.43 1.53
C LEU A 48 -13.26 11.33 1.96
N HIS A 49 -14.17 12.03 1.26
CA HIS A 49 -15.60 12.00 1.56
C HIS A 49 -16.17 10.57 1.44
N GLU A 50 -15.80 9.81 0.41
CA GLU A 50 -16.24 8.41 0.24
C GLU A 50 -15.75 7.50 1.37
N GLN A 51 -14.52 7.66 1.83
CA GLN A 51 -13.98 6.93 2.98
C GLN A 51 -14.74 7.28 4.27
N GLN A 52 -15.01 8.58 4.50
CA GLN A 52 -15.77 9.05 5.64
C GLN A 52 -17.22 8.55 5.63
N CYS A 53 -17.91 8.62 4.50
CA CYS A 53 -19.27 8.09 4.34
C CYS A 53 -19.34 6.57 4.56
N ALA A 54 -18.29 5.85 4.18
CA ALA A 54 -18.17 4.41 4.43
C ALA A 54 -17.82 4.08 5.89
N GLY A 55 -17.46 5.06 6.72
CA GLY A 55 -17.11 4.87 8.13
C GLY A 55 -15.68 4.35 8.35
N ILE A 56 -14.75 4.61 7.42
CA ILE A 56 -13.34 4.27 7.56
C ILE A 56 -12.72 5.14 8.66
N ASP A 57 -11.97 4.53 9.57
CA ASP A 57 -11.40 5.18 10.75
C ASP A 57 -10.09 5.91 10.46
N ILE A 58 -9.21 5.31 9.66
CA ILE A 58 -7.91 5.83 9.24
C ILE A 58 -7.99 6.10 7.74
N VAL A 59 -8.04 7.37 7.38
CA VAL A 59 -8.22 7.78 5.99
C VAL A 59 -6.90 7.95 5.24
N SER A 60 -6.97 8.00 3.91
CA SER A 60 -5.83 8.25 3.03
C SER A 60 -6.21 9.19 1.89
N ASP A 61 -5.21 9.62 1.10
CA ASP A 61 -5.45 10.35 -0.16
C ASP A 61 -6.13 9.48 -1.24
N GLY A 62 -6.25 8.17 -1.01
CA GLY A 62 -6.72 7.20 -2.02
C GLY A 62 -5.85 7.14 -3.27
N GLU A 63 -4.65 7.71 -3.22
CA GLU A 63 -3.70 7.84 -4.33
C GLU A 63 -4.28 8.58 -5.55
N GLN A 64 -5.19 9.52 -5.31
CA GLN A 64 -5.92 10.21 -6.38
C GLN A 64 -5.02 11.13 -7.22
N THR A 65 -3.91 11.59 -6.67
CA THR A 65 -2.96 12.47 -7.36
C THR A 65 -1.88 11.71 -8.14
N ARG A 66 -1.88 10.37 -8.09
CA ARG A 66 -0.87 9.48 -8.70
C ARG A 66 -1.46 8.66 -9.84
N GLN A 67 -0.74 8.53 -10.96
CA GLN A 67 -1.11 7.58 -12.00
C GLN A 67 -0.84 6.14 -11.58
N HIS A 68 0.29 5.94 -10.89
CA HIS A 68 0.72 4.63 -10.40
C HIS A 68 1.50 4.80 -9.09
N PHE A 69 1.33 3.88 -8.15
CA PHE A 69 1.88 3.97 -6.80
C PHE A 69 3.42 4.06 -6.73
N VAL A 70 4.14 3.48 -7.70
CA VAL A 70 5.63 3.53 -7.76
C VAL A 70 6.11 4.59 -8.74
N THR A 71 5.69 4.50 -10.01
CA THR A 71 6.27 5.30 -11.10
C THR A 71 6.05 6.79 -10.91
N THR A 72 4.92 7.21 -10.33
CA THR A 72 4.66 8.63 -10.06
C THR A 72 5.68 9.22 -9.06
N PHE A 73 6.12 8.46 -8.07
CA PHE A 73 7.19 8.93 -7.19
C PHE A 73 8.53 9.07 -7.94
N ILE A 74 8.87 8.04 -8.73
CA ILE A 74 10.12 7.98 -9.49
C ILE A 74 10.22 9.08 -10.55
N GLU A 75 9.10 9.48 -11.16
CA GLU A 75 9.04 10.59 -12.15
C GLU A 75 9.55 11.92 -11.62
N HIS A 76 9.57 12.10 -10.29
CA HIS A 76 10.04 13.32 -9.65
C HIS A 76 11.50 13.26 -9.19
N LEU A 77 12.22 12.17 -9.52
CA LEU A 77 13.62 11.97 -9.16
C LEU A 77 14.56 12.27 -10.33
N ASP A 78 15.71 12.85 -10.01
CA ASP A 78 16.83 12.91 -10.94
C ASP A 78 17.47 11.52 -11.09
N GLY A 79 18.25 11.35 -12.16
CA GLY A 79 19.01 10.14 -12.43
C GLY A 79 18.21 9.04 -13.11
N VAL A 80 16.91 9.24 -13.34
CA VAL A 80 16.04 8.30 -14.05
C VAL A 80 15.58 8.89 -15.37
N ASP A 81 15.83 8.18 -16.48
CA ASP A 81 15.44 8.57 -17.83
C ASP A 81 14.18 7.80 -18.26
N PHE A 82 13.04 8.49 -18.32
CA PHE A 82 11.75 7.93 -18.71
C PHE A 82 11.61 7.74 -20.24
N ALA A 83 12.45 8.42 -21.04
CA ALA A 83 12.48 8.21 -22.50
C ALA A 83 13.29 6.96 -22.86
N LYS A 84 14.31 6.63 -22.06
CA LYS A 84 15.09 5.41 -22.23
C LYS A 84 14.43 4.26 -21.47
N ARG A 85 13.84 3.33 -22.23
CA ARG A 85 13.07 2.23 -21.64
C ARG A 85 13.69 0.89 -21.97
N GLU A 86 13.65 -0.01 -21.00
CA GLU A 86 14.09 -1.40 -21.14
C GLU A 86 12.95 -2.34 -20.69
N THR A 87 12.95 -3.55 -21.22
CA THR A 87 12.00 -4.58 -20.78
C THR A 87 12.60 -5.36 -19.63
N VAL A 88 11.88 -5.39 -18.49
CA VAL A 88 12.27 -6.17 -17.32
C VAL A 88 11.13 -7.06 -16.86
N ARG A 89 11.49 -8.15 -16.18
CA ARG A 89 10.54 -9.06 -15.54
C ARG A 89 10.13 -8.52 -14.17
N ILE A 90 8.88 -8.07 -14.03
CA ILE A 90 8.35 -7.53 -12.77
C ILE A 90 7.94 -8.67 -11.84
N ARG A 91 8.61 -8.78 -10.67
CA ARG A 91 8.31 -9.77 -9.61
C ARG A 91 8.08 -11.18 -10.14
N ASP A 92 8.83 -11.57 -11.17
CA ASP A 92 8.71 -12.85 -11.86
C ASP A 92 7.31 -13.19 -12.41
N ARG A 93 6.45 -12.18 -12.60
CA ARG A 93 5.05 -12.35 -12.99
C ARG A 93 4.77 -11.99 -14.44
N TYR A 94 5.29 -10.85 -14.90
CA TYR A 94 5.07 -10.35 -16.26
C TYR A 94 6.19 -9.43 -16.70
N ASP A 95 6.35 -9.26 -18.00
CA ASP A 95 7.32 -8.33 -18.59
C ASP A 95 6.70 -6.94 -18.71
N ALA A 96 7.47 -5.91 -18.37
CA ALA A 96 7.07 -4.52 -18.51
C ALA A 96 8.20 -3.65 -19.06
N SER A 97 7.83 -2.65 -19.85
CA SER A 97 8.73 -1.59 -20.28
C SER A 97 8.88 -0.56 -19.17
N VAL A 98 10.08 -0.44 -18.61
CA VAL A 98 10.37 0.41 -17.47
C VAL A 98 11.40 1.49 -17.80
N PRO A 99 11.45 2.63 -17.07
CA PRO A 99 12.48 3.64 -17.24
C PRO A 99 13.85 3.16 -16.76
N THR A 100 14.90 3.85 -17.24
CA THR A 100 16.29 3.47 -16.96
C THR A 100 16.94 4.44 -15.99
N VAL A 101 17.59 3.91 -14.96
CA VAL A 101 18.51 4.67 -14.10
C VAL A 101 19.81 4.92 -14.85
N THR A 102 20.08 6.16 -15.22
CA THR A 102 21.23 6.57 -16.04
C THR A 102 22.27 7.41 -15.28
N GLY A 103 21.95 7.80 -14.05
CA GLY A 103 22.80 8.60 -13.18
C GLY A 103 22.46 8.42 -11.71
N SER A 104 23.14 9.16 -10.84
CA SER A 104 22.84 9.14 -9.40
C SER A 104 21.43 9.62 -9.13
N VAL A 105 20.62 8.80 -8.44
CA VAL A 105 19.26 9.18 -8.10
C VAL A 105 19.25 10.22 -6.99
N ALA A 106 18.41 11.25 -7.13
CA ALA A 106 18.24 12.30 -6.14
C ALA A 106 16.83 12.87 -6.15
N ARG A 107 16.36 13.29 -4.97
CA ARG A 107 15.10 14.02 -4.78
C ARG A 107 15.43 15.50 -4.54
N ARG A 108 15.03 16.38 -5.45
CA ARG A 108 15.29 17.82 -5.33
C ARG A 108 14.23 18.57 -4.52
N LYS A 109 13.01 18.06 -4.51
CA LYS A 109 11.86 18.67 -3.84
C LYS A 109 10.91 17.61 -3.31
N PRO A 110 10.05 17.95 -2.33
CA PRO A 110 8.96 17.07 -1.89
C PRO A 110 8.11 16.59 -3.05
N VAL A 111 7.68 15.33 -3.00
CA VAL A 111 6.85 14.73 -4.06
C VAL A 111 5.37 14.81 -3.70
N PHE A 112 5.00 14.37 -2.49
CA PHE A 112 3.61 14.26 -2.04
C PHE A 112 3.26 15.15 -0.85
N VAL A 113 4.22 15.90 -0.31
CA VAL A 113 4.04 16.67 0.93
C VAL A 113 2.96 17.75 0.78
N GLU A 114 2.86 18.41 -0.38
CA GLU A 114 1.82 19.41 -0.64
C GLU A 114 0.42 18.78 -0.59
N ASP A 115 0.26 17.58 -1.16
CA ASP A 115 -1.00 16.83 -1.13
C ASP A 115 -1.35 16.37 0.29
N ALA A 116 -0.35 16.00 1.09
CA ALA A 116 -0.55 15.60 2.49
C ALA A 116 -0.97 16.79 3.37
N ILE A 117 -0.36 17.96 3.20
CA ILE A 117 -0.77 19.21 3.85
C ILE A 117 -2.23 19.53 3.49
N TYR A 118 -2.57 19.40 2.21
CA TYR A 118 -3.92 19.66 1.74
C TYR A 118 -4.93 18.66 2.34
N LEU A 119 -4.62 17.37 2.37
CA LEU A 119 -5.47 16.36 3.00
C LEU A 119 -5.66 16.65 4.50
N ARG A 120 -4.59 17.03 5.22
CA ARG A 120 -4.66 17.36 6.65
C ARG A 120 -5.58 18.54 6.95
N GLN A 121 -5.66 19.53 6.05
CA GLN A 121 -6.58 20.66 6.19
C GLN A 121 -8.07 20.28 6.06
N LEU A 122 -8.37 19.10 5.48
CA LEU A 122 -9.73 18.64 5.21
C LEU A 122 -10.30 17.72 6.30
N THR A 123 -9.47 17.18 7.21
CA THR A 123 -9.93 16.21 8.19
C THR A 123 -9.05 16.21 9.46
N ASP A 124 -9.67 15.90 10.60
CA ASP A 124 -8.99 15.65 11.88
C ASP A 124 -8.79 14.14 12.13
N GLN A 125 -9.30 13.27 11.25
CA GLN A 125 -9.10 11.82 11.37
C GLN A 125 -7.61 11.46 11.20
N PRO A 126 -7.17 10.32 11.75
CA PRO A 126 -5.84 9.80 11.46
C PRO A 126 -5.64 9.57 9.96
N ILE A 127 -4.49 10.03 9.45
CA ILE A 127 -4.10 9.90 8.05
C ILE A 127 -3.02 8.85 7.92
N LYS A 128 -3.24 7.88 7.03
CA LYS A 128 -2.22 6.95 6.56
C LYS A 128 -1.80 7.32 5.13
N TRP A 129 -0.49 7.43 4.92
CA TRP A 129 0.10 7.75 3.61
C TRP A 129 0.95 6.59 3.12
N ALA A 130 0.68 6.09 1.91
CA ALA A 130 1.45 5.03 1.29
C ALA A 130 2.58 5.60 0.41
N LEU A 131 3.78 5.06 0.57
CA LEU A 131 4.96 5.26 -0.27
C LEU A 131 5.38 3.93 -0.88
N PRO A 132 5.97 3.89 -2.07
CA PRO A 132 6.60 2.66 -2.54
C PRO A 132 7.77 2.31 -1.63
N GLY A 133 8.00 1.02 -1.37
CA GLY A 133 9.18 0.59 -0.64
C GLY A 133 10.43 0.52 -1.51
N PRO A 134 11.64 0.57 -0.91
CA PRO A 134 12.91 0.61 -1.65
C PRO A 134 13.07 -0.58 -2.62
N MET A 135 12.74 -1.78 -2.17
CA MET A 135 12.90 -3.00 -2.96
C MET A 135 11.88 -3.09 -4.10
N THR A 136 10.66 -2.58 -3.89
CA THR A 136 9.64 -2.49 -4.94
C THR A 136 9.99 -1.43 -5.97
N MET A 137 10.65 -0.33 -5.58
CA MET A 137 11.10 0.69 -6.54
C MET A 137 12.13 0.12 -7.52
N ILE A 138 13.15 -0.57 -7.03
CA ILE A 138 14.20 -1.14 -7.90
C ILE A 138 13.68 -2.20 -8.86
N ASP A 139 12.62 -2.90 -8.48
CA ASP A 139 11.99 -3.93 -9.31
C ASP A 139 11.21 -3.35 -10.50
N THR A 140 10.93 -2.05 -10.48
CA THR A 140 10.20 -1.33 -11.54
C THR A 140 11.09 -0.44 -12.41
N LEU A 141 12.40 -0.69 -12.40
CA LEU A 141 13.42 0.09 -13.10
C LEU A 141 14.46 -0.82 -13.75
N TYR A 142 15.14 -0.29 -14.79
CA TYR A 142 16.38 -0.88 -15.30
C TYR A 142 17.57 -0.07 -14.79
N ASP A 143 18.48 -0.70 -14.06
CA ASP A 143 19.65 -0.03 -13.50
C ASP A 143 20.88 -0.13 -14.43
N ALA A 144 21.13 0.93 -15.20
CA ALA A 144 22.35 1.05 -16.03
C ALA A 144 23.52 1.76 -15.34
N HIS A 145 23.26 2.41 -14.18
CA HIS A 145 24.25 3.24 -13.50
C HIS A 145 24.94 2.53 -12.32
N TYR A 146 24.17 2.11 -11.32
CA TYR A 146 24.70 1.47 -10.11
C TYR A 146 25.13 0.03 -10.36
N LYS A 147 24.44 -0.67 -11.26
CA LYS A 147 24.64 -2.09 -11.59
C LYS A 147 24.61 -2.99 -10.35
N SER A 148 23.79 -2.61 -9.37
CA SER A 148 23.62 -3.29 -8.10
C SER A 148 22.27 -2.93 -7.51
N ARG A 149 21.37 -3.91 -7.46
CA ARG A 149 20.03 -3.76 -6.87
C ARG A 149 20.12 -3.26 -5.42
N GLU A 150 21.04 -3.83 -4.63
CA GLU A 150 21.26 -3.40 -3.24
C GLU A 150 21.69 -1.93 -3.14
N LYS A 151 22.72 -1.50 -3.90
CA LYS A 151 23.18 -0.08 -3.85
C LYS A 151 22.07 0.88 -4.22
N LEU A 152 21.29 0.57 -5.26
CA LEU A 152 20.19 1.41 -5.70
C LEU A 152 19.07 1.43 -4.65
N ALA A 153 18.76 0.30 -3.99
CA ALA A 153 17.78 0.23 -2.92
C ALA A 153 18.18 1.10 -1.71
N TRP A 154 19.46 1.12 -1.34
CA TRP A 154 19.96 2.01 -0.27
C TRP A 154 19.83 3.49 -0.62
N GLU A 155 20.04 3.89 -1.87
CA GLU A 155 19.79 5.28 -2.30
C GLU A 155 18.31 5.64 -2.24
N PHE A 156 17.42 4.75 -2.72
CA PHE A 156 15.98 4.97 -2.58
C PHE A 156 15.53 5.01 -1.11
N ALA A 157 16.09 4.20 -0.25
CA ALA A 157 15.78 4.24 1.18
C ALA A 157 16.10 5.60 1.82
N LYS A 158 17.20 6.25 1.43
CA LYS A 158 17.55 7.60 1.88
C LYS A 158 16.55 8.65 1.36
N ILE A 159 16.19 8.56 0.09
CA ILE A 159 15.22 9.46 -0.56
C ILE A 159 13.84 9.31 0.09
N LEU A 160 13.39 8.10 0.30
CA LEU A 160 12.09 7.80 0.95
C LEU A 160 12.08 8.26 2.40
N ASN A 161 13.19 8.15 3.13
CA ASN A 161 13.30 8.68 4.50
C ASN A 161 13.12 10.20 4.54
N GLN A 162 13.67 10.93 3.57
CA GLN A 162 13.46 12.37 3.47
C GLN A 162 11.98 12.71 3.24
N GLU A 163 11.35 12.04 2.27
CA GLU A 163 9.92 12.22 1.98
C GLU A 163 9.06 11.89 3.19
N ALA A 164 9.31 10.75 3.84
CA ALA A 164 8.56 10.29 5.00
C ALA A 164 8.63 11.27 6.18
N LYS A 165 9.80 11.85 6.47
CA LYS A 165 9.95 12.88 7.51
C LYS A 165 9.18 14.15 7.21
N GLU A 166 9.15 14.57 5.96
CA GLU A 166 8.38 15.74 5.55
C GLU A 166 6.88 15.48 5.56
N LEU A 167 6.44 14.25 5.21
CA LEU A 167 5.04 13.81 5.35
C LEU A 167 4.62 13.76 6.83
N GLU A 168 5.46 13.22 7.72
CA GLU A 168 5.22 13.26 9.17
C GLU A 168 5.06 14.71 9.65
N ALA A 169 5.95 15.62 9.25
CA ALA A 169 5.87 17.03 9.58
C ALA A 169 4.62 17.72 9.01
N ALA A 170 4.06 17.21 7.90
CA ALA A 170 2.81 17.65 7.30
C ALA A 170 1.56 17.13 8.06
N GLY A 171 1.73 16.32 9.11
CA GLY A 171 0.65 15.82 9.95
C GLY A 171 0.11 14.44 9.53
N VAL A 172 0.90 13.65 8.83
CA VAL A 172 0.59 12.24 8.56
C VAL A 172 0.85 11.42 9.82
N ASP A 173 -0.12 10.59 10.21
CA ASP A 173 -0.08 9.81 11.46
C ASP A 173 0.56 8.42 11.26
N ILE A 174 0.45 7.85 10.05
CA ILE A 174 0.98 6.53 9.72
C ILE A 174 1.65 6.59 8.34
N ILE A 175 2.93 6.25 8.27
CA ILE A 175 3.66 6.09 7.01
C ILE A 175 3.71 4.60 6.63
N GLN A 176 3.08 4.25 5.53
CA GLN A 176 3.08 2.89 4.98
C GLN A 176 4.08 2.79 3.82
N PHE A 177 4.90 1.73 3.82
CA PHE A 177 5.73 1.36 2.67
C PHE A 177 5.16 0.14 1.98
N ASP A 178 4.95 0.22 0.67
CA ASP A 178 4.42 -0.88 -0.14
C ASP A 178 5.57 -1.72 -0.69
N GLU A 179 5.71 -2.95 -0.17
CA GLU A 179 6.76 -3.89 -0.51
C GLU A 179 6.23 -5.25 -1.04
N PRO A 180 5.44 -5.27 -2.12
CA PRO A 180 5.03 -6.54 -2.74
C PRO A 180 6.22 -7.36 -3.27
N ALA A 181 7.40 -6.78 -3.45
CA ALA A 181 8.63 -7.46 -3.80
C ALA A 181 9.09 -8.44 -2.70
N PHE A 182 8.71 -8.23 -1.44
CA PHE A 182 9.03 -9.10 -0.31
C PHE A 182 8.41 -10.50 -0.41
N ASN A 183 7.35 -10.67 -1.22
CA ASN A 183 6.76 -11.99 -1.48
C ASN A 183 7.41 -12.76 -2.64
N VAL A 184 8.53 -12.28 -3.19
CA VAL A 184 9.16 -12.88 -4.36
C VAL A 184 10.67 -13.01 -4.19
N PHE A 185 11.38 -11.97 -3.75
CA PHE A 185 12.83 -11.92 -3.70
C PHE A 185 13.34 -12.19 -2.28
N PHE A 186 13.23 -13.43 -1.81
CA PHE A 186 13.49 -13.81 -0.42
C PHE A 186 14.96 -13.67 -0.01
N ASP A 187 15.90 -14.00 -0.88
CA ASP A 187 17.33 -13.83 -0.60
C ASP A 187 17.65 -12.35 -0.39
N GLU A 188 17.24 -11.48 -1.32
CA GLU A 188 17.44 -10.02 -1.22
C GLU A 188 16.72 -9.43 0.00
N LEU A 189 15.49 -9.88 0.29
CA LEU A 189 14.75 -9.48 1.48
C LEU A 189 15.56 -9.81 2.74
N ASN A 190 16.13 -11.02 2.78
CA ASN A 190 16.87 -11.51 3.92
C ASN A 190 18.23 -10.85 4.09
N ASP A 191 18.92 -10.52 3.01
CA ASP A 191 20.25 -9.93 3.04
C ASP A 191 20.23 -8.43 3.34
N TRP A 192 19.40 -7.67 2.63
CA TRP A 192 19.38 -6.21 2.72
C TRP A 192 17.98 -5.55 2.66
N GLY A 193 16.93 -6.26 2.18
CA GLY A 193 15.61 -5.67 1.94
C GLY A 193 14.97 -5.07 3.19
N VAL A 194 14.96 -5.81 4.31
CA VAL A 194 14.43 -5.29 5.59
C VAL A 194 15.30 -4.16 6.12
N ALA A 195 16.63 -4.21 5.94
CA ALA A 195 17.53 -3.15 6.39
C ALA A 195 17.32 -1.84 5.61
N THR A 196 17.05 -1.90 4.30
CA THR A 196 16.71 -0.72 3.51
C THR A 196 15.36 -0.13 3.91
N LEU A 197 14.38 -0.96 4.26
CA LEU A 197 13.11 -0.51 4.82
C LEU A 197 13.31 0.18 6.18
N GLU A 198 14.14 -0.37 7.08
CA GLU A 198 14.49 0.27 8.35
C GLU A 198 15.21 1.61 8.14
N ARG A 199 16.04 1.72 7.10
CA ARG A 199 16.65 3.00 6.73
C ARG A 199 15.61 4.02 6.27
N ALA A 200 14.58 3.59 5.55
CA ALA A 200 13.50 4.47 5.09
C ALA A 200 12.67 5.04 6.24
N ILE A 201 12.53 4.32 7.35
CA ILE A 201 11.79 4.78 8.55
C ILE A 201 12.66 5.44 9.61
N GLU A 202 13.97 5.54 9.42
CA GLU A 202 14.90 6.02 10.43
C GLU A 202 14.56 7.43 10.93
N GLY A 203 14.34 7.55 12.25
CA GLY A 203 14.05 8.82 12.92
C GLY A 203 12.61 9.30 12.82
N LEU A 204 11.70 8.55 12.20
CA LEU A 204 10.26 8.81 12.28
C LEU A 204 9.76 8.57 13.69
N LYS A 205 8.76 9.34 14.10
CA LYS A 205 8.06 9.25 15.39
C LYS A 205 6.60 8.81 15.22
N CYS A 206 6.04 9.02 14.03
CA CYS A 206 4.72 8.51 13.68
C CYS A 206 4.75 6.98 13.56
N GLU A 207 3.58 6.36 13.53
CA GLU A 207 3.49 4.92 13.29
C GLU A 207 3.96 4.55 11.87
N THR A 208 4.62 3.42 11.76
CA THR A 208 5.16 2.90 10.50
C THR A 208 4.51 1.59 10.11
N ALA A 209 4.21 1.42 8.83
CA ALA A 209 3.59 0.22 8.33
C ALA A 209 4.34 -0.33 7.10
N VAL A 210 4.33 -1.63 6.93
CA VAL A 210 4.71 -2.29 5.67
C VAL A 210 3.53 -3.05 5.10
N HIS A 211 3.20 -2.76 3.84
CA HIS A 211 2.17 -3.49 3.11
C HIS A 211 2.82 -4.49 2.16
N ILE A 212 2.50 -5.76 2.38
CA ILE A 212 2.97 -6.88 1.56
C ILE A 212 1.73 -7.62 1.06
N CYS A 213 1.49 -7.58 -0.24
CA CYS A 213 0.35 -8.26 -0.86
C CYS A 213 0.78 -9.17 -2.00
N TYR A 214 -0.17 -9.98 -2.45
CA TYR A 214 0.00 -10.79 -3.67
C TYR A 214 -0.41 -10.01 -4.93
N GLY A 215 -0.65 -8.72 -4.79
CA GLY A 215 -0.93 -7.76 -5.87
C GLY A 215 -2.39 -7.49 -6.13
N TYR A 216 -2.63 -6.48 -6.96
CA TYR A 216 -3.96 -6.08 -7.41
C TYR A 216 -4.73 -7.23 -8.08
N GLY A 217 -6.06 -7.12 -8.17
CA GLY A 217 -6.95 -8.07 -8.86
C GLY A 217 -6.83 -8.11 -10.39
N ILE A 218 -5.66 -7.79 -10.96
CA ILE A 218 -5.42 -7.84 -12.39
C ILE A 218 -5.05 -9.27 -12.84
N LYS A 219 -5.33 -9.58 -14.13
CA LYS A 219 -5.14 -10.93 -14.69
C LYS A 219 -3.74 -11.49 -14.44
N ALA A 220 -2.68 -10.70 -14.63
CA ALA A 220 -1.31 -11.17 -14.42
C ALA A 220 -1.06 -11.67 -12.99
N ASN A 221 -1.58 -10.96 -11.98
CA ASN A 221 -1.46 -11.38 -10.58
C ASN A 221 -2.35 -12.58 -10.26
N THR A 222 -3.59 -12.59 -10.74
CA THR A 222 -4.50 -13.72 -10.50
C THR A 222 -4.03 -15.02 -11.16
N ASP A 223 -3.41 -14.93 -12.34
CA ASP A 223 -2.81 -16.10 -12.99
C ASP A 223 -1.57 -16.60 -12.24
N TRP A 224 -0.72 -15.69 -11.75
CA TRP A 224 0.43 -16.04 -10.91
C TRP A 224 -0.04 -16.69 -9.59
N LYS A 225 -1.05 -16.16 -8.92
CA LYS A 225 -1.63 -16.74 -7.69
C LYS A 225 -2.05 -18.20 -7.85
N LYS A 226 -2.53 -18.61 -9.03
CA LYS A 226 -2.89 -20.00 -9.32
C LYS A 226 -1.68 -20.95 -9.30
N THR A 227 -0.45 -20.44 -9.44
CA THR A 227 0.78 -21.23 -9.42
C THR A 227 1.32 -21.46 -8.01
N LEU A 228 0.77 -20.80 -6.98
CA LEU A 228 1.28 -20.82 -5.61
C LEU A 228 0.80 -22.04 -4.80
N GLY A 229 -0.01 -22.92 -5.39
CA GLY A 229 -0.53 -24.11 -4.72
C GLY A 229 -1.77 -23.85 -3.84
N SER A 230 -2.06 -24.80 -2.96
CA SER A 230 -3.24 -24.79 -2.10
C SER A 230 -3.12 -23.89 -0.87
N GLU A 231 -1.90 -23.58 -0.45
CA GLU A 231 -1.59 -22.66 0.63
C GLU A 231 -0.50 -21.67 0.19
N TRP A 232 -0.69 -20.39 0.49
CA TRP A 232 0.27 -19.33 0.15
C TRP A 232 1.05 -18.93 1.39
N ARG A 233 2.26 -19.50 1.53
CA ARG A 233 3.08 -19.37 2.74
C ARG A 233 4.29 -18.42 2.58
N GLN A 234 4.32 -17.59 1.55
CA GLN A 234 5.43 -16.67 1.26
C GLN A 234 5.74 -15.70 2.43
N TYR A 235 4.77 -15.39 3.26
CA TYR A 235 4.97 -14.58 4.47
C TYR A 235 5.89 -15.25 5.51
N GLU A 236 6.08 -16.57 5.47
CA GLU A 236 7.01 -17.28 6.36
C GLU A 236 8.45 -16.79 6.19
N GLU A 237 8.81 -16.34 5.01
CA GLU A 237 10.15 -15.81 4.72
C GLU A 237 10.32 -14.37 5.27
N ALA A 238 9.30 -13.52 5.13
CA ALA A 238 9.38 -12.11 5.49
C ALA A 238 9.09 -11.86 6.98
N PHE A 239 8.07 -12.51 7.54
CA PHE A 239 7.52 -12.19 8.86
C PHE A 239 8.50 -12.33 10.02
N PRO A 240 9.36 -13.39 10.12
CA PRO A 240 10.30 -13.49 11.21
C PRO A 240 11.32 -12.35 11.29
N LYS A 241 11.71 -11.77 10.13
CA LYS A 241 12.60 -10.61 10.09
C LYS A 241 11.85 -9.32 10.38
N LEU A 242 10.67 -9.14 9.83
CA LEU A 242 9.82 -7.98 10.09
C LEU A 242 9.39 -7.91 11.56
N LYS A 243 9.16 -9.05 12.22
CA LYS A 243 8.92 -9.10 13.67
C LYS A 243 10.04 -8.45 14.46
N LYS A 244 11.29 -8.64 14.05
CA LYS A 244 12.49 -8.09 14.71
C LYS A 244 12.79 -6.65 14.29
N SER A 245 12.19 -6.18 13.21
CA SER A 245 12.41 -4.82 12.68
C SER A 245 11.71 -3.76 13.55
N LYS A 246 12.00 -2.49 13.25
CA LYS A 246 11.37 -1.33 13.91
C LYS A 246 10.00 -0.97 13.34
N ILE A 247 9.53 -1.65 12.29
CA ILE A 247 8.19 -1.44 11.71
C ILE A 247 7.13 -1.77 12.76
N ASP A 248 6.12 -0.91 12.91
CA ASP A 248 5.06 -1.06 13.92
C ASP A 248 3.93 -1.97 13.43
N MET A 249 3.53 -1.84 12.15
CA MET A 249 2.41 -2.55 11.54
C MET A 249 2.85 -3.38 10.33
N ILE A 250 2.30 -4.58 10.20
CA ILE A 250 2.57 -5.48 9.07
C ILE A 250 1.25 -5.93 8.47
N SER A 251 1.12 -5.87 7.15
CA SER A 251 -0.08 -6.33 6.46
C SER A 251 -0.03 -7.80 6.06
N LEU A 252 -1.21 -8.38 5.93
CA LEU A 252 -1.40 -9.77 5.50
C LEU A 252 -2.71 -9.86 4.71
N GLU A 253 -2.66 -10.43 3.51
CA GLU A 253 -3.83 -10.67 2.65
C GLU A 253 -4.56 -11.93 3.13
N CYS A 254 -5.87 -11.84 3.43
CA CYS A 254 -6.63 -12.98 3.99
C CYS A 254 -7.94 -13.29 3.27
N GLN A 255 -8.72 -12.27 2.90
CA GLN A 255 -10.05 -12.52 2.32
C GLN A 255 -9.95 -13.19 0.96
N ASN A 256 -10.64 -14.32 0.78
CA ASN A 256 -10.62 -15.13 -0.45
C ASN A 256 -9.19 -15.46 -0.93
N SER A 257 -8.24 -15.58 -0.01
CA SER A 257 -6.87 -15.99 -0.29
C SER A 257 -6.59 -17.37 0.30
N HIS A 258 -5.51 -17.99 -0.16
CA HIS A 258 -5.03 -19.24 0.40
C HIS A 258 -3.94 -19.03 1.48
N VAL A 259 -3.87 -17.82 2.04
CA VAL A 259 -2.95 -17.49 3.13
C VAL A 259 -3.48 -18.07 4.44
N PRO A 260 -2.73 -18.96 5.11
CA PRO A 260 -3.10 -19.47 6.42
C PRO A 260 -3.12 -18.36 7.46
N MET A 261 -4.19 -18.28 8.25
CA MET A 261 -4.36 -17.22 9.26
C MET A 261 -3.37 -17.34 10.43
N ASP A 262 -2.89 -18.55 10.71
CA ASP A 262 -1.88 -18.83 11.75
C ASP A 262 -0.52 -18.16 11.49
N LEU A 263 -0.25 -17.71 10.25
CA LEU A 263 0.96 -16.93 9.93
C LEU A 263 1.04 -15.61 10.73
N ILE A 264 -0.07 -15.12 11.25
CA ILE A 264 -0.08 -13.96 12.16
C ILE A 264 0.78 -14.21 13.40
N GLU A 265 0.92 -15.45 13.87
CA GLU A 265 1.77 -15.79 15.02
C GLU A 265 3.25 -15.47 14.80
N LEU A 266 3.71 -15.50 13.55
CA LEU A 266 5.10 -15.17 13.19
C LEU A 266 5.44 -13.70 13.47
N ILE A 267 4.43 -12.83 13.51
CA ILE A 267 4.56 -11.39 13.81
C ILE A 267 3.92 -10.99 15.13
N ARG A 268 3.70 -11.95 16.03
CA ARG A 268 3.11 -11.70 17.36
C ARG A 268 3.82 -10.56 18.09
N GLY A 269 3.04 -9.58 18.54
CA GLY A 269 3.50 -8.35 19.18
C GLY A 269 3.45 -7.12 18.28
N LYS A 270 3.43 -7.28 16.96
CA LYS A 270 3.19 -6.20 16.00
C LYS A 270 1.70 -5.91 15.83
N LYS A 271 1.36 -4.72 15.35
CA LYS A 271 0.03 -4.42 14.82
C LYS A 271 -0.15 -5.12 13.47
N VAL A 272 -1.33 -5.66 13.23
CA VAL A 272 -1.64 -6.46 12.03
C VAL A 272 -2.69 -5.74 11.19
N MET A 273 -2.32 -5.30 10.00
CA MET A 273 -3.26 -4.82 9.00
C MET A 273 -3.82 -6.03 8.24
N LEU A 274 -5.01 -6.48 8.62
CA LEU A 274 -5.64 -7.68 8.07
C LEU A 274 -6.47 -7.35 6.85
N GLY A 275 -6.10 -7.91 5.71
CA GLY A 275 -6.87 -7.82 4.47
C GLY A 275 -8.16 -8.62 4.56
N ALA A 276 -9.28 -7.96 4.85
CA ALA A 276 -10.61 -8.54 5.01
C ALA A 276 -11.54 -8.25 3.81
N ILE A 277 -11.01 -7.64 2.75
CA ILE A 277 -11.69 -7.32 1.51
C ILE A 277 -10.89 -7.86 0.32
N ASP A 278 -11.52 -8.68 -0.51
CA ASP A 278 -10.94 -9.21 -1.75
C ASP A 278 -11.03 -8.16 -2.87
N VAL A 279 -9.88 -7.74 -3.38
CA VAL A 279 -9.78 -6.74 -4.47
C VAL A 279 -9.78 -7.37 -5.88
N ALA A 280 -9.84 -8.69 -5.97
CA ALA A 280 -9.94 -9.42 -7.23
C ALA A 280 -11.39 -9.80 -7.58
N SER A 281 -12.32 -9.69 -6.63
CA SER A 281 -13.74 -10.00 -6.80
C SER A 281 -14.56 -8.77 -7.18
N ASN A 282 -15.48 -8.96 -8.12
CA ASN A 282 -16.50 -7.96 -8.48
C ASN A 282 -17.75 -8.03 -7.58
N THR A 283 -17.68 -8.79 -6.49
CA THR A 283 -18.77 -8.89 -5.50
C THR A 283 -18.37 -8.09 -4.26
N VAL A 284 -19.31 -7.34 -3.69
CA VAL A 284 -19.15 -6.70 -2.38
C VAL A 284 -19.34 -7.76 -1.30
N GLU A 285 -18.42 -7.87 -0.38
CA GLU A 285 -18.53 -8.71 0.80
C GLU A 285 -19.71 -8.27 1.67
N THR A 286 -20.36 -9.21 2.31
CA THR A 286 -21.33 -8.88 3.37
C THR A 286 -20.57 -8.47 4.64
N PRO A 287 -21.16 -7.62 5.51
CA PRO A 287 -20.57 -7.30 6.81
C PRO A 287 -20.24 -8.56 7.65
N GLU A 288 -21.05 -9.62 7.54
CA GLU A 288 -20.82 -10.87 8.28
C GLU A 288 -19.63 -11.67 7.72
N GLU A 289 -19.37 -11.68 6.43
CA GLU A 289 -18.17 -12.29 5.86
C GLU A 289 -16.90 -11.59 6.36
N VAL A 290 -16.92 -10.25 6.42
CA VAL A 290 -15.83 -9.48 7.01
C VAL A 290 -15.68 -9.80 8.50
N ALA A 291 -16.77 -9.76 9.27
CA ALA A 291 -16.76 -10.08 10.70
C ALA A 291 -16.23 -11.51 10.96
N SER A 292 -16.64 -12.48 10.15
CA SER A 292 -16.13 -13.86 10.24
C SER A 292 -14.61 -13.93 10.04
N THR A 293 -14.07 -13.18 9.09
CA THR A 293 -12.63 -13.11 8.85
C THR A 293 -11.91 -12.48 10.04
N LEU A 294 -12.44 -11.40 10.63
CA LEU A 294 -11.88 -10.75 11.80
C LEU A 294 -11.91 -11.65 13.05
N ARG A 295 -13.02 -12.37 13.32
CA ARG A 295 -13.11 -13.33 14.43
C ARG A 295 -12.06 -14.44 14.33
N LYS A 296 -11.78 -14.93 13.12
CA LYS A 296 -10.70 -15.91 12.90
C LYS A 296 -9.33 -15.31 13.25
N ALA A 297 -9.06 -14.08 12.83
CA ALA A 297 -7.79 -13.40 13.11
C ALA A 297 -7.59 -13.15 14.63
N LEU A 298 -8.65 -12.86 15.37
CA LEU A 298 -8.61 -12.65 16.82
C LEU A 298 -8.18 -13.90 17.63
N GLN A 299 -8.10 -15.07 16.99
CA GLN A 299 -7.50 -16.24 17.60
C GLN A 299 -5.96 -16.14 17.69
N PHE A 300 -5.33 -15.26 16.90
CA PHE A 300 -3.88 -15.14 16.72
C PHE A 300 -3.31 -13.77 17.09
N VAL A 301 -4.17 -12.72 17.18
CA VAL A 301 -3.77 -11.34 17.48
C VAL A 301 -4.75 -10.68 18.44
N ASP A 302 -4.22 -9.85 19.35
CA ASP A 302 -5.04 -9.07 20.30
C ASP A 302 -5.88 -8.02 19.57
N ALA A 303 -7.09 -7.74 20.08
CA ALA A 303 -8.04 -6.84 19.45
C ALA A 303 -7.52 -5.39 19.30
N ASP A 304 -6.67 -4.93 20.21
CA ASP A 304 -6.03 -3.61 20.16
C ASP A 304 -4.91 -3.50 19.11
N LYS A 305 -4.48 -4.64 18.57
CA LYS A 305 -3.45 -4.75 17.51
C LYS A 305 -3.99 -5.15 16.15
N LEU A 306 -5.28 -5.41 16.02
CA LEU A 306 -5.92 -5.80 14.77
C LEU A 306 -6.49 -4.59 14.04
N TYR A 307 -6.05 -4.37 12.80
CA TYR A 307 -6.41 -3.26 11.92
C TYR A 307 -7.04 -3.80 10.63
N PRO A 308 -8.38 -3.90 10.54
CA PRO A 308 -9.04 -4.37 9.33
C PRO A 308 -8.73 -3.46 8.13
N CYS A 309 -8.34 -4.05 7.01
CA CYS A 309 -8.05 -3.31 5.78
C CYS A 309 -8.45 -4.11 4.53
N THR A 310 -8.16 -3.59 3.34
CA THR A 310 -8.30 -4.30 2.08
C THR A 310 -7.06 -5.16 1.80
N ASN A 311 -7.21 -6.25 1.04
CA ASN A 311 -6.08 -7.12 0.66
C ASN A 311 -4.98 -6.35 -0.10
N CYS A 312 -5.39 -5.40 -0.94
CA CYS A 312 -4.51 -4.56 -1.76
C CYS A 312 -5.25 -3.27 -2.13
N GLY A 313 -4.66 -2.41 -2.97
CA GLY A 313 -5.33 -1.26 -3.54
C GLY A 313 -6.49 -1.65 -4.47
N MET A 314 -7.48 -0.78 -4.58
CA MET A 314 -8.71 -0.99 -5.37
C MET A 314 -8.77 -0.17 -6.67
N ALA A 315 -7.69 0.50 -7.08
CA ALA A 315 -7.68 1.33 -8.29
C ALA A 315 -8.27 0.67 -9.55
N PRO A 316 -8.11 -0.65 -9.80
CA PRO A 316 -8.68 -1.31 -10.96
C PRO A 316 -10.19 -1.60 -10.87
N LEU A 317 -10.83 -1.36 -9.73
CA LEU A 317 -12.27 -1.59 -9.55
C LEU A 317 -13.10 -0.38 -10.00
N SER A 318 -14.40 -0.59 -10.20
CA SER A 318 -15.31 0.53 -10.33
C SER A 318 -15.47 1.27 -9.00
N ARG A 319 -15.74 2.58 -9.03
CA ARG A 319 -15.94 3.39 -7.81
C ARG A 319 -17.14 2.90 -6.97
N GLU A 320 -18.19 2.47 -7.61
CA GLU A 320 -19.37 1.95 -6.91
C GLU A 320 -19.03 0.68 -6.12
N LEU A 321 -18.30 -0.26 -6.75
CA LEU A 321 -17.84 -1.48 -6.10
C LEU A 321 -16.90 -1.17 -4.93
N ALA A 322 -15.92 -0.27 -5.13
CA ALA A 322 -14.99 0.12 -4.07
C ALA A 322 -15.71 0.75 -2.87
N ARG A 323 -16.70 1.63 -3.09
CA ARG A 323 -17.52 2.21 -2.00
C ARG A 323 -18.29 1.14 -1.23
N GLY A 324 -18.91 0.20 -1.94
CA GLY A 324 -19.61 -0.93 -1.31
C GLY A 324 -18.66 -1.74 -0.42
N LYS A 325 -17.47 -2.07 -0.92
CA LYS A 325 -16.44 -2.80 -0.18
C LYS A 325 -15.93 -2.05 1.06
N LEU A 326 -15.72 -0.74 0.99
CA LEU A 326 -15.36 0.09 2.15
C LEU A 326 -16.47 0.09 3.21
N SER A 327 -17.73 0.21 2.80
CA SER A 327 -18.87 0.14 3.72
C SER A 327 -19.00 -1.23 4.39
N ALA A 328 -18.76 -2.31 3.64
CA ALA A 328 -18.76 -3.68 4.19
C ALA A 328 -17.63 -3.87 5.22
N LEU A 329 -16.43 -3.33 4.93
CA LEU A 329 -15.28 -3.37 5.84
C LEU A 329 -15.61 -2.72 7.19
N SER A 330 -16.13 -1.50 7.16
CA SER A 330 -16.50 -0.76 8.38
C SER A 330 -17.64 -1.44 9.14
N ALA A 331 -18.67 -1.88 8.45
CA ALA A 331 -19.81 -2.54 9.08
C ALA A 331 -19.41 -3.88 9.72
N GLY A 332 -18.56 -4.68 9.05
CA GLY A 332 -18.05 -5.93 9.59
C GLY A 332 -17.14 -5.71 10.82
N ALA A 333 -16.29 -4.68 10.79
CA ALA A 333 -15.49 -4.31 11.96
C ALA A 333 -16.37 -3.86 13.13
N GLU A 334 -17.45 -3.13 12.87
CA GLU A 334 -18.38 -2.68 13.91
C GLU A 334 -19.11 -3.86 14.58
N ILE A 335 -19.54 -4.88 13.83
CA ILE A 335 -20.13 -6.11 14.39
C ILE A 335 -19.17 -6.70 15.44
N VAL A 336 -17.91 -6.90 15.09
CA VAL A 336 -16.93 -7.52 16.01
C VAL A 336 -16.58 -6.59 17.18
N ARG A 337 -16.55 -5.27 16.99
CA ARG A 337 -16.38 -4.31 18.11
C ARG A 337 -17.49 -4.45 19.16
N GLN A 338 -18.74 -4.53 18.71
CA GLN A 338 -19.87 -4.68 19.62
C GLN A 338 -19.80 -6.00 20.41
N GLU A 339 -19.36 -7.09 19.78
CA GLU A 339 -19.15 -8.38 20.42
C GLU A 339 -18.04 -8.33 21.49
N LEU A 340 -16.97 -7.58 21.24
CA LEU A 340 -15.85 -7.44 22.18
C LEU A 340 -16.17 -6.53 23.38
N LEU A 341 -17.20 -5.69 23.26
CA LEU A 341 -17.61 -4.76 24.32
C LEU A 341 -18.80 -5.31 25.15
N ALA A 342 -19.46 -6.37 24.67
CA ALA A 342 -20.58 -7.03 25.35
C ALA A 342 -20.09 -7.99 26.46
#